data_e308a361bb7c42b47c17cd192b12bce6
#
_entry.id   e308a361bb7c42b47c17cd192b12bce6
#
_cell.length_a   1.000
_cell.length_b   1.000
_cell.length_c   1.000
_cell.angle_alpha   90.00
_cell.angle_beta   90.00
_cell.angle_gamma   90.00
#
_symmetry.space_group_name_H-M   'P 1'
#
loop_
_entity.id
_entity.type
_entity.pdbx_description
1 polymer ?
#
loop_
_entity_poly.entity_id
_entity_poly.type
_entity_poly.pdbx_seq_one_letter_code
_entity_poly.pdbx_strand_id
1 'polypeptide(L)'
;YALITGASSGIGFQYAHIMAQKGYNLLIVSNEEAIHERAEELRQIYPNQIISLVRDLGRQDAAKELYEFCHSKDIAVEVLINNAGVYHDCDFLDDSEEFNMLIMNLHMITPAMLQYYFAKDMKQRRKGYILNMCSITASIAVQRLGTYGATKAFLQNFTRSTHIEMKDYGVIVTNVSPGAVN
;
A
#
# COMPACT_ATOMS: atom_id res chain seq x y z
N TYR A 1 -7.20 3.23 12.93
CA TYR A 1 -6.38 2.13 12.42
C TYR A 1 -5.31 2.62 11.43
N ALA A 2 -4.18 1.87 11.35
CA ALA A 2 -3.28 1.90 10.22
C ALA A 2 -3.54 0.67 9.34
N LEU A 3 -3.86 0.90 8.06
CA LEU A 3 -4.00 -0.14 7.03
C LEU A 3 -2.69 -0.25 6.26
N ILE A 4 -2.10 -1.44 6.23
CA ILE A 4 -0.80 -1.68 5.58
C ILE A 4 -0.94 -2.85 4.61
N THR A 5 -0.69 -2.59 3.34
CA THR A 5 -0.70 -3.62 2.29
C THR A 5 0.68 -4.22 2.08
N GLY A 6 0.76 -5.52 1.74
CA GLY A 6 2.03 -6.22 1.57
C GLY A 6 2.82 -6.35 2.87
N ALA A 7 2.13 -6.63 3.99
CA ALA A 7 2.72 -6.63 5.33
C ALA A 7 3.14 -8.02 5.83
N SER A 8 3.17 -9.05 4.98
CA SER A 8 3.67 -10.40 5.34
C SER A 8 5.19 -10.46 5.52
N SER A 9 5.92 -9.50 4.94
CA SER A 9 7.39 -9.50 4.97
C SER A 9 7.97 -8.10 4.70
N GLY A 10 9.30 -7.99 4.76
CA GLY A 10 10.08 -6.85 4.31
C GLY A 10 9.63 -5.50 4.87
N ILE A 11 9.58 -4.49 4.02
CA ILE A 11 9.27 -3.10 4.39
C ILE A 11 7.86 -2.97 4.99
N GLY A 12 6.88 -3.69 4.44
CA GLY A 12 5.50 -3.64 4.93
C GLY A 12 5.36 -4.14 6.37
N PHE A 13 6.06 -5.23 6.71
CA PHE A 13 6.09 -5.75 8.07
C PHE A 13 6.81 -4.80 9.04
N GLN A 14 7.90 -4.15 8.61
CA GLN A 14 8.56 -3.12 9.41
C GLN A 14 7.63 -1.92 9.69
N TYR A 15 6.84 -1.48 8.70
CA TYR A 15 5.81 -0.47 8.94
C TYR A 15 4.76 -0.94 9.94
N ALA A 16 4.37 -2.22 9.92
CA ALA A 16 3.43 -2.75 10.90
C ALA A 16 3.98 -2.63 12.34
N HIS A 17 5.26 -2.98 12.56
CA HIS A 17 5.94 -2.77 13.85
C HIS A 17 5.94 -1.30 14.27
N ILE A 18 6.35 -0.40 13.37
CA ILE A 18 6.42 1.04 13.66
C ILE A 18 5.04 1.61 14.02
N MET A 19 3.99 1.22 13.28
CA MET A 19 2.64 1.71 13.54
C MET A 19 2.06 1.14 14.84
N ALA A 20 2.30 -0.13 15.15
CA ALA A 20 1.93 -0.73 16.43
C ALA A 20 2.63 -0.03 17.59
N GLN A 21 3.93 0.22 17.49
CA GLN A 21 4.71 0.95 18.49
C GLN A 21 4.19 2.38 18.72
N LYS A 22 3.65 3.03 17.69
CA LYS A 22 3.01 4.34 17.76
C LYS A 22 1.60 4.32 18.36
N GLY A 23 1.08 3.14 18.73
CA GLY A 23 -0.23 2.99 19.36
C GLY A 23 -1.39 2.80 18.38
N TYR A 24 -1.16 2.64 17.09
CA TYR A 24 -2.23 2.36 16.14
C TYR A 24 -2.72 0.92 16.24
N ASN A 25 -4.03 0.72 16.18
CA ASN A 25 -4.59 -0.56 15.79
C ASN A 25 -4.26 -0.83 14.32
N LEU A 26 -4.03 -2.09 13.96
CA LEU A 26 -3.58 -2.43 12.62
C LEU A 26 -4.60 -3.26 11.86
N LEU A 27 -4.71 -2.99 10.56
CA LEU A 27 -5.21 -3.92 9.57
C LEU A 27 -4.06 -4.21 8.59
N ILE A 28 -3.51 -5.42 8.65
CA ILE A 28 -2.42 -5.85 7.79
C ILE A 28 -2.95 -6.80 6.71
N VAL A 29 -2.56 -6.56 5.47
CA VAL A 29 -3.09 -7.26 4.30
C VAL A 29 -1.96 -7.82 3.44
N SER A 30 -2.09 -9.06 3.02
CA SER A 30 -1.21 -9.71 2.05
C SER A 30 -1.99 -10.77 1.26
N ASN A 31 -1.46 -11.26 0.15
CA ASN A 31 -1.96 -12.43 -0.55
C ASN A 31 -1.41 -13.76 0.03
N GLU A 32 -0.56 -13.71 1.06
CA GLU A 32 0.08 -14.86 1.68
C GLU A 32 -0.55 -15.17 3.04
N GLU A 33 -0.78 -16.46 3.32
CA GLU A 33 -1.29 -16.95 4.61
C GLU A 33 -0.34 -16.61 5.78
N ALA A 34 0.96 -16.46 5.52
CA ALA A 34 1.96 -16.03 6.49
C ALA A 34 1.61 -14.71 7.20
N ILE A 35 0.69 -13.91 6.65
CA ILE A 35 0.20 -12.68 7.30
C ILE A 35 -0.44 -12.96 8.66
N HIS A 36 -1.02 -14.14 8.87
CA HIS A 36 -1.62 -14.50 10.15
C HIS A 36 -0.55 -14.73 11.23
N GLU A 37 0.56 -15.40 10.87
CA GLU A 37 1.71 -15.58 11.77
C GLU A 37 2.33 -14.23 12.15
N ARG A 38 2.47 -13.32 11.17
CA ARG A 38 2.96 -11.95 11.42
C ARG A 38 2.05 -11.17 12.37
N ALA A 39 0.74 -11.35 12.25
CA ALA A 39 -0.19 -10.74 13.19
C ALA A 39 0.00 -11.28 14.62
N GLU A 40 0.21 -12.60 14.78
CA GLU A 40 0.48 -13.19 16.10
C GLU A 40 1.79 -12.67 16.71
N GLU A 41 2.86 -12.58 15.93
CA GLU A 41 4.13 -11.98 16.38
C GLU A 41 3.92 -10.56 16.93
N LEU A 42 3.17 -9.74 16.20
CA LEU A 42 2.87 -8.36 16.62
C LEU A 42 2.00 -8.32 17.88
N ARG A 43 1.00 -9.21 18.02
CA ARG A 43 0.12 -9.29 19.21
C ARG A 43 0.88 -9.70 20.47
N GLN A 44 1.95 -10.47 20.35
CA GLN A 44 2.81 -10.84 21.47
C GLN A 44 3.64 -9.66 22.00
N ILE A 45 3.90 -8.65 21.15
CA ILE A 45 4.76 -7.51 21.48
C ILE A 45 3.95 -6.27 21.86
N TYR A 46 2.80 -6.06 21.18
CA TYR A 46 2.03 -4.83 21.28
C TYR A 46 0.60 -5.07 21.76
N PRO A 47 0.06 -4.20 22.61
CA PRO A 47 -1.31 -4.35 23.15
C PRO A 47 -2.41 -3.94 22.15
N ASN A 48 -2.04 -3.57 20.93
CA ASN A 48 -2.95 -3.05 19.92
C ASN A 48 -3.86 -4.14 19.37
N GLN A 49 -5.03 -3.74 18.89
CA GLN A 49 -5.82 -4.64 18.06
C GLN A 49 -5.17 -4.80 16.68
N ILE A 50 -4.88 -6.04 16.29
CA ILE A 50 -4.23 -6.35 15.01
C ILE A 50 -5.10 -7.33 14.26
N ILE A 51 -5.59 -6.91 13.11
CA ILE A 51 -6.41 -7.70 12.19
C ILE A 51 -5.53 -8.06 10.99
N SER A 52 -5.45 -9.33 10.65
CA SER A 52 -4.78 -9.83 9.46
C SER A 52 -5.80 -10.30 8.43
N LEU A 53 -5.57 -9.98 7.17
CA LEU A 53 -6.46 -10.31 6.08
C LEU A 53 -5.68 -10.83 4.87
N VAL A 54 -6.02 -12.05 4.43
CA VAL A 54 -5.50 -12.58 3.16
C VAL A 54 -6.35 -12.03 2.02
N ARG A 55 -5.74 -11.26 1.12
CA ARG A 55 -6.38 -10.70 -0.08
C ARG A 55 -5.36 -10.53 -1.20
N ASP A 56 -5.74 -10.99 -2.38
CA ASP A 56 -5.01 -10.68 -3.60
C ASP A 56 -5.40 -9.27 -4.09
N LEU A 57 -4.46 -8.34 -3.91
CA LEU A 57 -4.62 -6.93 -4.30
C LEU A 57 -4.29 -6.67 -5.79
N GLY A 58 -3.88 -7.69 -6.53
CA GLY A 58 -3.71 -7.62 -7.99
C GLY A 58 -5.03 -7.71 -8.76
N ARG A 59 -6.14 -8.06 -8.10
CA ARG A 59 -7.47 -8.14 -8.71
C ARG A 59 -8.08 -6.74 -8.88
N GLN A 60 -8.87 -6.58 -9.93
CA GLN A 60 -9.44 -5.28 -10.32
C GLN A 60 -10.32 -4.65 -9.22
N ASP A 61 -11.12 -5.45 -8.52
CA ASP A 61 -12.06 -4.96 -7.50
C ASP A 61 -11.51 -4.99 -6.07
N ALA A 62 -10.24 -5.39 -5.89
CA ALA A 62 -9.64 -5.63 -4.59
C ALA A 62 -9.67 -4.39 -3.66
N ALA A 63 -9.44 -3.21 -4.21
CA ALA A 63 -9.46 -1.96 -3.46
C ALA A 63 -10.86 -1.66 -2.90
N LYS A 64 -11.90 -1.88 -3.70
CA LYS A 64 -13.29 -1.68 -3.29
C LYS A 64 -13.70 -2.69 -2.23
N GLU A 65 -13.40 -3.97 -2.45
CA GLU A 65 -13.68 -5.05 -1.49
C GLU A 65 -13.02 -4.78 -0.12
N LEU A 66 -11.77 -4.29 -0.12
CA LEU A 66 -11.04 -3.95 1.12
C LEU A 66 -11.66 -2.75 1.84
N TYR A 67 -12.07 -1.72 1.09
CA TYR A 67 -12.77 -0.57 1.65
C TYR A 67 -14.12 -0.97 2.27
N GLU A 68 -14.94 -1.75 1.55
CA GLU A 68 -16.22 -2.27 2.03
C GLU A 68 -16.05 -3.16 3.27
N PHE A 69 -14.99 -3.98 3.31
CA PHE A 69 -14.64 -4.75 4.50
C PHE A 69 -14.37 -3.83 5.71
N CYS A 70 -13.59 -2.78 5.54
CA CYS A 70 -13.32 -1.83 6.62
C CYS A 70 -14.62 -1.17 7.14
N HIS A 71 -15.50 -0.75 6.23
CA HIS A 71 -16.79 -0.16 6.60
C HIS A 71 -17.70 -1.16 7.33
N SER A 72 -17.75 -2.42 6.88
CA SER A 72 -18.57 -3.47 7.51
C SER A 72 -18.14 -3.82 8.93
N LYS A 73 -16.90 -3.47 9.30
CA LYS A 73 -16.28 -3.73 10.62
C LYS A 73 -16.06 -2.46 11.45
N ASP A 74 -16.58 -1.32 11.03
CA ASP A 74 -16.37 -0.02 11.68
C ASP A 74 -14.88 0.32 11.86
N ILE A 75 -14.02 -0.09 10.91
CA ILE A 75 -12.59 0.17 10.92
C ILE A 75 -12.34 1.55 10.31
N ALA A 76 -12.15 2.56 11.15
CA ALA A 76 -11.76 3.90 10.71
C ALA A 76 -10.25 3.95 10.40
N VAL A 77 -9.90 3.95 9.12
CA VAL A 77 -8.50 4.04 8.67
C VAL A 77 -8.04 5.49 8.75
N GLU A 78 -7.06 5.77 9.60
CA GLU A 78 -6.39 7.07 9.73
C GLU A 78 -5.08 7.11 8.94
N VAL A 79 -4.38 5.97 8.86
CA VAL A 79 -3.13 5.82 8.12
C VAL A 79 -3.29 4.73 7.08
N LEU A 80 -3.07 5.07 5.81
CA LEU A 80 -3.02 4.11 4.70
C LEU A 80 -1.59 3.99 4.19
N ILE A 81 -1.02 2.79 4.23
CA ILE A 81 0.31 2.48 3.68
C ILE A 81 0.15 1.53 2.50
N ASN A 82 0.18 2.07 1.30
CA ASN A 82 0.19 1.33 0.05
C ASN A 82 1.61 0.83 -0.21
N ASN A 83 1.91 -0.37 0.29
CA ASN A 83 3.24 -0.97 0.19
C ASN A 83 3.25 -2.25 -0.68
N ALA A 84 2.12 -2.94 -0.83
CA ALA A 84 2.04 -4.15 -1.65
C ALA A 84 2.65 -3.94 -3.04
N GLY A 85 3.47 -4.86 -3.47
CA GLY A 85 4.11 -4.78 -4.76
C GLY A 85 4.89 -6.04 -5.10
N VAL A 86 5.14 -6.22 -6.38
CA VAL A 86 5.94 -7.30 -6.94
C VAL A 86 7.09 -6.71 -7.76
N TYR A 87 8.14 -7.47 -7.91
CA TYR A 87 9.31 -7.09 -8.68
C TYR A 87 9.73 -8.26 -9.55
N HIS A 88 9.98 -7.99 -10.83
CA HIS A 88 10.53 -8.95 -11.75
C HIS A 88 11.56 -8.26 -12.65
N ASP A 89 12.77 -8.77 -12.68
CA ASP A 89 13.86 -8.31 -13.54
C ASP A 89 13.81 -9.08 -14.86
N CYS A 90 13.06 -8.55 -15.83
CA CYS A 90 12.82 -9.17 -17.11
C CYS A 90 12.72 -8.11 -18.21
N ASP A 91 13.19 -8.43 -19.42
CA ASP A 91 12.96 -7.57 -20.58
C ASP A 91 11.46 -7.53 -20.90
N PHE A 92 10.95 -6.35 -21.26
CA PHE A 92 9.52 -6.11 -21.42
C PHE A 92 8.80 -7.09 -22.35
N LEU A 93 9.45 -7.49 -23.45
CA LEU A 93 8.85 -8.40 -24.43
C LEU A 93 8.94 -9.88 -24.02
N ASP A 94 9.77 -10.21 -23.03
CA ASP A 94 9.94 -11.57 -22.52
C ASP A 94 9.05 -11.83 -21.29
N ASP A 95 8.45 -10.78 -20.73
CA ASP A 95 7.54 -10.89 -19.58
C ASP A 95 6.13 -11.27 -20.05
N SER A 96 5.40 -12.02 -19.26
CA SER A 96 4.05 -12.44 -19.64
C SER A 96 3.04 -11.29 -19.59
N GLU A 97 2.00 -11.39 -20.41
CA GLU A 97 0.88 -10.44 -20.38
C GLU A 97 0.23 -10.41 -19.00
N GLU A 98 0.04 -11.58 -18.39
CA GLU A 98 -0.57 -11.73 -17.06
C GLU A 98 0.25 -11.00 -15.99
N PHE A 99 1.59 -11.11 -16.02
CA PHE A 99 2.45 -10.41 -15.08
C PHE A 99 2.42 -8.89 -15.32
N ASN A 100 2.45 -8.45 -16.57
CA ASN A 100 2.33 -7.03 -16.90
C ASN A 100 0.99 -6.45 -16.41
N MET A 101 -0.12 -7.18 -16.57
CA MET A 101 -1.42 -6.76 -16.04
C MET A 101 -1.45 -6.77 -14.51
N LEU A 102 -0.90 -7.80 -13.88
CA LEU A 102 -0.80 -7.90 -12.43
C LEU A 102 -0.05 -6.70 -11.85
N ILE A 103 1.14 -6.37 -12.38
CA ILE A 103 1.97 -5.28 -11.85
C ILE A 103 1.29 -3.92 -12.04
N MET A 104 0.60 -3.68 -13.17
CA MET A 104 -0.16 -2.46 -13.38
C MET A 104 -1.34 -2.35 -12.41
N ASN A 105 -2.09 -3.41 -12.20
CA ASN A 105 -3.17 -3.42 -11.22
C ASN A 105 -2.65 -3.17 -9.80
N LEU A 106 -1.65 -3.93 -9.38
CA LEU A 106 -1.14 -3.90 -8.01
C LEU A 106 -0.41 -2.58 -7.66
N HIS A 107 0.33 -1.99 -8.63
CA HIS A 107 1.14 -0.79 -8.38
C HIS A 107 0.46 0.52 -8.76
N MET A 108 -0.58 0.50 -9.60
CA MET A 108 -1.25 1.72 -10.08
C MET A 108 -2.72 1.74 -9.65
N ILE A 109 -3.52 0.78 -10.11
CA ILE A 109 -4.97 0.80 -9.93
C ILE A 109 -5.34 0.65 -8.47
N THR A 110 -4.85 -0.39 -7.81
CA THR A 110 -5.18 -0.68 -6.41
C THR A 110 -4.79 0.44 -5.46
N PRO A 111 -3.54 0.94 -5.43
CA PRO A 111 -3.19 2.03 -4.52
C PRO A 111 -3.93 3.34 -4.84
N ALA A 112 -4.17 3.66 -6.12
CA ALA A 112 -4.95 4.82 -6.50
C ALA A 112 -6.41 4.72 -6.02
N MET A 113 -7.02 3.55 -6.15
CA MET A 113 -8.41 3.33 -5.70
C MET A 113 -8.53 3.23 -4.18
N LEU A 114 -7.59 2.60 -3.48
CA LEU A 114 -7.54 2.64 -2.02
C LEU A 114 -7.41 4.08 -1.52
N GLN A 115 -6.50 4.85 -2.11
CA GLN A 115 -6.36 6.26 -1.79
C GLN A 115 -7.65 7.03 -2.07
N TYR A 116 -8.31 6.80 -3.20
CA TYR A 116 -9.58 7.46 -3.55
C TYR A 116 -10.67 7.22 -2.50
N TYR A 117 -10.84 5.97 -2.07
CA TYR A 117 -11.86 5.61 -1.09
C TYR A 117 -11.54 6.18 0.30
N PHE A 118 -10.36 5.89 0.83
CA PHE A 118 -10.02 6.30 2.19
C PHE A 118 -9.77 7.81 2.32
N ALA A 119 -9.28 8.48 1.26
CA ALA A 119 -9.11 9.93 1.28
C ALA A 119 -10.45 10.67 1.41
N LYS A 120 -11.56 10.12 0.89
CA LYS A 120 -12.89 10.71 1.11
C LYS A 120 -13.25 10.76 2.59
N ASP A 121 -13.05 9.66 3.31
CA ASP A 121 -13.33 9.58 4.74
C ASP A 121 -12.36 10.47 5.54
N MET A 122 -11.08 10.45 5.19
CA MET A 122 -10.06 11.31 5.80
C MET A 122 -10.38 12.79 5.60
N LYS A 123 -10.82 13.18 4.40
CA LYS A 123 -11.25 14.55 4.09
C LYS A 123 -12.42 14.99 4.97
N GLN A 124 -13.44 14.15 5.16
CA GLN A 124 -14.58 14.45 6.04
C GLN A 124 -14.14 14.63 7.49
N ARG A 125 -13.22 13.79 7.98
CA ARG A 125 -12.66 13.89 9.34
C ARG A 125 -11.62 15.00 9.49
N ARG A 126 -11.17 15.60 8.38
CA ARG A 126 -10.07 16.57 8.30
C ARG A 126 -8.77 16.05 8.94
N LYS A 127 -8.53 14.76 8.81
CA LYS A 127 -7.38 14.07 9.39
C LYS A 127 -7.09 12.77 8.64
N GLY A 128 -5.86 12.56 8.21
CA GLY A 128 -5.41 11.32 7.60
C GLY A 128 -4.00 11.38 7.03
N TYR A 129 -3.40 10.22 6.88
CA TYR A 129 -2.06 10.05 6.35
C TYR A 129 -2.06 8.94 5.31
N ILE A 130 -1.53 9.22 4.14
CA ILE A 130 -1.37 8.25 3.07
C ILE A 130 0.09 8.20 2.65
N LEU A 131 0.67 7.01 2.70
CA LEU A 131 2.02 6.74 2.25
C LEU A 131 1.98 5.74 1.09
N ASN A 132 2.57 6.13 -0.03
CA ASN A 132 2.70 5.28 -1.20
C ASN A 132 4.16 4.82 -1.37
N MET A 133 4.37 3.51 -1.48
CA MET A 133 5.70 2.92 -1.69
C MET A 133 6.08 3.00 -3.16
N CYS A 134 6.90 3.99 -3.49
CA CYS A 134 7.50 4.18 -4.81
C CYS A 134 8.85 3.45 -4.94
N SER A 135 9.73 3.97 -5.76
CA SER A 135 11.08 3.46 -6.01
C SER A 135 11.94 4.57 -6.61
N ILE A 136 13.25 4.47 -6.51
CA ILE A 136 14.17 5.33 -7.28
C ILE A 136 13.94 5.20 -8.80
N THR A 137 13.48 4.04 -9.27
CA THR A 137 13.13 3.78 -10.68
C THR A 137 11.95 4.63 -11.18
N ALA A 138 11.22 5.28 -10.28
CA ALA A 138 10.21 6.28 -10.67
C ALA A 138 10.81 7.51 -11.36
N SER A 139 12.09 7.78 -11.15
CA SER A 139 12.77 8.99 -11.65
C SER A 139 13.90 8.67 -12.64
N ILE A 140 14.28 7.39 -12.78
CA ILE A 140 15.33 6.95 -13.69
C ILE A 140 14.85 5.75 -14.51
N ALA A 141 15.17 5.73 -15.80
CA ALA A 141 14.94 4.55 -16.63
C ALA A 141 16.01 3.49 -16.34
N VAL A 142 15.57 2.27 -16.09
CA VAL A 142 16.45 1.13 -15.83
C VAL A 142 16.07 0.02 -16.79
N GLN A 143 17.07 -0.55 -17.47
CA GLN A 143 16.87 -1.71 -18.35
C GLN A 143 16.21 -2.84 -17.56
N ARG A 144 15.34 -3.61 -18.20
CA ARG A 144 14.60 -4.76 -17.65
C ARG A 144 13.55 -4.42 -16.57
N LEU A 145 13.36 -3.12 -16.30
CA LEU A 145 12.37 -2.62 -15.33
C LEU A 145 11.33 -1.68 -15.97
N GLY A 146 11.04 -1.88 -17.26
CA GLY A 146 10.19 -0.96 -18.02
C GLY A 146 8.81 -0.75 -17.39
N THR A 147 8.02 -1.81 -17.23
CA THR A 147 6.69 -1.75 -16.61
C THR A 147 6.79 -1.35 -15.14
N TYR A 148 7.72 -1.94 -14.38
CA TYR A 148 7.91 -1.61 -12.96
C TYR A 148 8.20 -0.12 -12.76
N GLY A 149 9.22 0.41 -13.43
CA GLY A 149 9.60 1.83 -13.34
C GLY A 149 8.46 2.76 -13.72
N ALA A 150 7.74 2.45 -14.81
CA ALA A 150 6.60 3.23 -15.26
C ALA A 150 5.46 3.26 -14.23
N THR A 151 5.14 2.12 -13.59
CA THR A 151 4.12 2.08 -12.52
C THR A 151 4.52 2.90 -11.30
N LYS A 152 5.81 2.89 -10.92
CA LYS A 152 6.32 3.70 -9.81
C LYS A 152 6.37 5.19 -10.14
N ALA A 153 6.64 5.56 -11.40
CA ALA A 153 6.55 6.95 -11.87
C ALA A 153 5.10 7.46 -11.84
N PHE A 154 4.13 6.65 -12.27
CA PHE A 154 2.71 6.95 -12.11
C PHE A 154 2.40 7.25 -10.64
N LEU A 155 2.72 6.34 -9.73
CA LEU A 155 2.39 6.46 -8.31
C LEU A 155 3.06 7.69 -7.67
N GLN A 156 4.31 8.00 -8.05
CA GLN A 156 5.02 9.17 -7.56
C GLN A 156 4.33 10.47 -7.97
N ASN A 157 3.96 10.61 -9.24
CA ASN A 157 3.29 11.80 -9.74
C ASN A 157 1.87 11.94 -9.17
N PHE A 158 1.13 10.83 -9.12
CA PHE A 158 -0.20 10.76 -8.52
C PHE A 158 -0.17 11.22 -7.05
N THR A 159 0.80 10.74 -6.27
CA THR A 159 1.00 11.14 -4.86
C THR A 159 1.22 12.64 -4.71
N ARG A 160 2.08 13.23 -5.55
CA ARG A 160 2.37 14.67 -5.51
C ARG A 160 1.12 15.51 -5.83
N SER A 161 0.38 15.14 -6.87
CA SER A 161 -0.84 15.84 -7.27
C SER A 161 -1.91 15.77 -6.19
N THR A 162 -2.16 14.58 -5.67
CA THR A 162 -3.18 14.38 -4.62
C THR A 162 -2.77 15.00 -3.28
N HIS A 163 -1.47 15.13 -2.97
CA HIS A 163 -1.01 15.91 -1.82
C HIS A 163 -1.47 17.37 -1.91
N ILE A 164 -1.30 18.00 -3.08
CA ILE A 164 -1.70 19.39 -3.29
C ILE A 164 -3.22 19.55 -3.09
N GLU A 165 -4.02 18.59 -3.59
CA GLU A 165 -5.47 18.60 -3.48
C GLU A 165 -5.98 18.39 -2.04
N MET A 166 -5.23 17.62 -1.24
CA MET A 166 -5.71 17.13 0.06
C MET A 166 -5.16 17.90 1.26
N LYS A 167 -4.07 18.65 1.12
CA LYS A 167 -3.40 19.35 2.22
C LYS A 167 -4.31 20.30 3.01
N ASP A 168 -5.20 21.03 2.32
CA ASP A 168 -6.12 21.99 2.94
C ASP A 168 -7.25 21.32 3.72
N TYR A 169 -7.40 20.01 3.56
CA TYR A 169 -8.33 19.18 4.32
C TYR A 169 -7.67 18.42 5.48
N GLY A 170 -6.41 18.74 5.81
CA GLY A 170 -5.69 18.08 6.90
C GLY A 170 -5.27 16.64 6.57
N VAL A 171 -5.20 16.28 5.30
CA VAL A 171 -4.75 14.95 4.84
C VAL A 171 -3.38 15.08 4.20
N ILE A 172 -2.41 14.34 4.74
CA ILE A 172 -1.04 14.31 4.24
C ILE A 172 -0.87 13.11 3.34
N VAL A 173 -0.49 13.34 2.09
CA VAL A 173 -0.17 12.29 1.12
C VAL A 173 1.31 12.38 0.80
N THR A 174 2.04 11.29 0.97
CA THR A 174 3.49 11.25 0.75
C THR A 174 3.92 9.96 0.07
N ASN A 175 5.12 9.95 -0.47
CA ASN A 175 5.74 8.74 -1.00
C ASN A 175 7.15 8.55 -0.45
N VAL A 176 7.56 7.30 -0.39
CA VAL A 176 8.95 6.89 -0.12
C VAL A 176 9.47 6.18 -1.36
N SER A 177 10.68 6.55 -1.78
CA SER A 177 11.33 6.00 -2.98
C SER A 177 12.64 5.30 -2.58
N PRO A 178 12.58 4.08 -2.04
CA PRO A 178 13.78 3.35 -1.66
C PRO A 178 14.60 2.96 -2.88
N GLY A 179 15.91 2.79 -2.66
CA GLY A 179 16.79 2.05 -3.55
C GLY A 179 16.64 0.54 -3.37
N ALA A 180 17.65 -0.22 -3.76
CA ALA A 180 17.69 -1.65 -3.47
C ALA A 180 17.74 -1.86 -1.93
N VAL A 181 16.86 -2.72 -1.44
CA VAL A 181 16.78 -3.10 -0.01
C VAL A 181 17.07 -4.59 0.08
N ASN A 182 17.96 -4.97 0.96
CA ASN A 182 18.30 -6.38 1.24
C ASN A 182 17.33 -6.97 2.26
#